data_90debcc2add7a1274e0b4cde7d60509e
#
_entry.id   90debcc2add7a1274e0b4cde7d60509e
#
_cell.length_a   1.000
_cell.length_b   1.000
_cell.length_c   1.000
_cell.angle_alpha   90.00
_cell.angle_beta   90.00
_cell.angle_gamma   90.00
#
_symmetry.space_group_name_H-M   'P 1'
#
loop_
_entity.id
_entity.type
_entity.pdbx_description
1 polymer ?
#
loop_
_entity_poly.entity_id
_entity_poly.type
_entity_poly.pdbx_seq_one_letter_code
_entity_poly.pdbx_strand_id
1 'polypeptide(L)'
;MLCVMQFDTPKKFEMKKSILLFIFYLVILTCTYGQNDQDSQLRKSIDSLVLEQVKPTDPGMAILIAKKGKVVYEKAFGSANLELNVPLQPDMIFQIGSITKQFTAVSILQLVEQNKISLQDTLQKYIKDFPYKGYPITIENLLTHTSGIKDFMTINHPGQNVLRWDFTPLQLIDHFKNAPLEFAPGSKYNYTNSGYVLLGRVIEIVSGKSYQNYLLENVIQKAGLKNTFFANADTIIPKRVSSYTRDRGFYDNSDYLSISFGYGCGDLLSNVEDLFKWNTALINGIVIKKETLEKAFTPFKLSSGIYTSYGYGWFIDNVNGVKRIHHEGQISGFVTEEKYFPVEDIFVATMANIKSPEDTTEFSANRYKLYENISLLAIGKQLQKSVVVNSNVLDKYIGVYQLTTAKKRSITISKQGDHLVGELAGQGTTKLLFETDTKFSFEGLTNATCEFVIENGKTTKIIISQGGQFVWQKIK
;
A
#
# COMPACT_ATOMS: atom_id res chain seq x y z
N MET A 1 -28.17 -32.71 -80.73
CA MET A 1 -27.94 -31.36 -80.14
C MET A 1 -28.37 -31.42 -78.65
N LEU A 2 -27.40 -31.81 -77.75
CA LEU A 2 -27.67 -31.96 -76.32
C LEU A 2 -27.42 -30.62 -75.68
N CYS A 3 -28.44 -30.10 -75.02
CA CYS A 3 -28.35 -28.91 -74.18
C CYS A 3 -27.94 -29.36 -72.73
N VAL A 4 -26.74 -29.00 -72.32
CA VAL A 4 -26.26 -29.27 -70.94
C VAL A 4 -26.69 -28.09 -70.07
N MET A 5 -27.63 -28.34 -69.14
CA MET A 5 -27.96 -27.39 -68.06
C MET A 5 -26.83 -27.41 -66.97
N GLN A 6 -26.19 -26.29 -66.81
CA GLN A 6 -25.30 -26.03 -65.67
C GLN A 6 -26.14 -25.74 -64.41
N PHE A 7 -26.05 -26.58 -63.43
CA PHE A 7 -26.63 -26.31 -62.08
C PHE A 7 -25.67 -25.46 -61.24
N ASP A 8 -26.10 -24.26 -60.94
CA ASP A 8 -25.47 -23.40 -60.01
C ASP A 8 -25.50 -24.04 -58.59
N THR A 9 -24.33 -24.15 -57.93
CA THR A 9 -24.22 -24.60 -56.54
C THR A 9 -24.50 -23.46 -55.59
N PRO A 10 -25.29 -23.69 -54.53
CA PRO A 10 -25.98 -22.59 -53.84
C PRO A 10 -25.23 -22.03 -52.65
N LYS A 11 -25.37 -20.74 -52.51
CA LYS A 11 -25.46 -19.79 -51.36
C LYS A 11 -25.38 -20.30 -49.88
N LYS A 12 -25.17 -21.57 -49.61
CA LYS A 12 -25.06 -22.14 -48.23
C LYS A 12 -23.78 -21.76 -47.48
N PHE A 13 -22.74 -21.35 -48.17
CA PHE A 13 -21.45 -21.03 -47.55
C PHE A 13 -21.39 -19.58 -47.01
N GLU A 14 -22.04 -18.64 -47.67
CA GLU A 14 -22.12 -17.24 -47.23
C GLU A 14 -23.08 -17.07 -46.07
N MET A 15 -24.16 -17.82 -45.98
CA MET A 15 -25.13 -17.76 -44.90
C MET A 15 -24.53 -18.22 -43.57
N LYS A 16 -23.63 -19.22 -43.58
CA LYS A 16 -22.91 -19.67 -42.38
C LYS A 16 -21.93 -18.62 -41.83
N LYS A 17 -21.23 -17.91 -42.75
CA LYS A 17 -20.33 -16.81 -42.36
C LYS A 17 -21.09 -15.62 -41.75
N SER A 18 -22.24 -15.26 -42.34
CA SER A 18 -23.08 -14.16 -41.82
C SER A 18 -23.71 -14.50 -40.46
N ILE A 19 -24.12 -15.75 -40.23
CA ILE A 19 -24.64 -16.22 -38.94
C ILE A 19 -23.53 -16.21 -37.88
N LEU A 20 -22.31 -16.66 -38.23
CA LEU A 20 -21.17 -16.63 -37.30
C LEU A 20 -20.76 -15.19 -36.92
N LEU A 21 -20.74 -14.27 -37.87
CA LEU A 21 -20.51 -12.84 -37.65
C LEU A 21 -21.60 -12.21 -36.77
N PHE A 22 -22.86 -12.57 -36.97
CA PHE A 22 -23.98 -12.07 -36.19
C PHE A 22 -23.97 -12.61 -34.77
N ILE A 23 -23.63 -13.90 -34.55
CA ILE A 23 -23.43 -14.48 -33.21
C ILE A 23 -22.24 -13.82 -32.51
N PHE A 24 -21.12 -13.60 -33.21
CA PHE A 24 -19.94 -12.91 -32.68
C PHE A 24 -20.27 -11.47 -32.30
N TYR A 25 -21.07 -10.76 -33.10
CA TYR A 25 -21.54 -9.39 -32.78
C TYR A 25 -22.51 -9.37 -31.61
N LEU A 26 -23.40 -10.35 -31.47
CA LEU A 26 -24.31 -10.52 -30.33
C LEU A 26 -23.54 -10.83 -29.04
N VAL A 27 -22.51 -11.67 -29.10
CA VAL A 27 -21.64 -11.98 -27.94
C VAL A 27 -20.86 -10.74 -27.52
N ILE A 28 -20.34 -9.95 -28.47
CA ILE A 28 -19.66 -8.68 -28.11
C ILE A 28 -20.65 -7.70 -27.49
N LEU A 29 -21.85 -7.55 -28.01
CA LEU A 29 -22.89 -6.69 -27.45
C LEU A 29 -23.28 -7.11 -26.01
N THR A 30 -23.50 -8.40 -25.76
CA THR A 30 -23.86 -8.89 -24.43
C THR A 30 -22.71 -8.72 -23.43
N CYS A 31 -21.46 -8.93 -23.86
CA CYS A 31 -20.29 -8.68 -23.03
C CYS A 31 -20.12 -7.19 -22.68
N THR A 32 -20.32 -6.28 -23.63
CA THR A 32 -20.21 -4.84 -23.38
C THR A 32 -21.35 -4.30 -22.52
N TYR A 33 -22.59 -4.79 -22.69
CA TYR A 33 -23.72 -4.43 -21.83
C TYR A 33 -23.51 -4.94 -20.40
N GLY A 34 -23.06 -6.18 -20.22
CA GLY A 34 -22.80 -6.75 -18.91
C GLY A 34 -21.68 -6.02 -18.15
N GLN A 35 -20.63 -5.59 -18.85
CA GLN A 35 -19.52 -4.86 -18.25
C GLN A 35 -19.91 -3.43 -17.82
N ASN A 36 -20.72 -2.74 -18.64
CA ASN A 36 -21.25 -1.42 -18.30
C ASN A 36 -22.15 -1.44 -17.07
N ASP A 37 -22.94 -2.50 -16.89
CA ASP A 37 -23.81 -2.67 -15.72
C ASP A 37 -23.00 -2.94 -14.43
N GLN A 38 -21.97 -3.78 -14.52
CA GLN A 38 -21.06 -4.07 -13.39
C GLN A 38 -20.28 -2.81 -12.96
N ASP A 39 -19.76 -2.03 -13.91
CA ASP A 39 -19.05 -0.79 -13.58
C ASP A 39 -20.01 0.27 -13.01
N SER A 40 -21.27 0.34 -13.48
CA SER A 40 -22.31 1.19 -12.88
C SER A 40 -22.63 0.81 -11.45
N GLN A 41 -22.77 -0.49 -11.17
CA GLN A 41 -22.99 -0.99 -9.81
C GLN A 41 -21.79 -0.72 -8.89
N LEU A 42 -20.57 -0.93 -9.40
CA LEU A 42 -19.34 -0.61 -8.67
C LEU A 42 -19.31 0.86 -8.25
N ARG A 43 -19.58 1.78 -9.20
CA ARG A 43 -19.61 3.22 -8.95
C ARG A 43 -20.59 3.58 -7.82
N LYS A 44 -21.84 3.07 -7.89
CA LYS A 44 -22.85 3.30 -6.87
C LYS A 44 -22.45 2.77 -5.50
N SER A 45 -21.86 1.57 -5.46
CA SER A 45 -21.42 0.95 -4.21
C SER A 45 -20.29 1.73 -3.55
N ILE A 46 -19.32 2.23 -4.32
CA ILE A 46 -18.23 3.06 -3.81
C ILE A 46 -18.77 4.41 -3.34
N ASP A 47 -19.62 5.06 -4.13
CA ASP A 47 -20.23 6.34 -3.75
C ASP A 47 -20.98 6.22 -2.42
N SER A 48 -21.81 5.20 -2.26
CA SER A 48 -22.54 4.96 -1.02
C SER A 48 -21.58 4.76 0.17
N LEU A 49 -20.58 3.90 -0.01
CA LEU A 49 -19.61 3.57 1.03
C LEU A 49 -18.79 4.79 1.49
N VAL A 50 -18.40 5.65 0.58
CA VAL A 50 -17.62 6.86 0.90
C VAL A 50 -18.49 7.91 1.56
N LEU A 51 -19.71 8.15 1.04
CA LEU A 51 -20.64 9.16 1.56
C LEU A 51 -21.14 8.86 2.99
N GLU A 52 -21.05 7.61 3.43
CA GLU A 52 -21.31 7.25 4.84
C GLU A 52 -20.25 7.82 5.79
N GLN A 53 -19.02 8.09 5.31
CA GLN A 53 -17.89 8.50 6.15
C GLN A 53 -17.31 9.88 5.81
N VAL A 54 -17.58 10.43 4.64
CA VAL A 54 -17.02 11.69 4.14
C VAL A 54 -18.15 12.62 3.71
N LYS A 55 -18.39 13.66 4.49
CA LYS A 55 -19.35 14.72 4.15
C LYS A 55 -18.70 15.76 3.23
N PRO A 56 -19.47 16.54 2.46
CA PRO A 56 -18.92 17.61 1.62
C PRO A 56 -18.07 18.65 2.37
N THR A 57 -18.35 18.85 3.66
CA THR A 57 -17.65 19.79 4.55
C THR A 57 -16.47 19.19 5.31
N ASP A 58 -16.25 17.89 5.19
CA ASP A 58 -15.11 17.22 5.82
C ASP A 58 -13.87 17.33 4.94
N PRO A 59 -12.66 17.17 5.49
CA PRO A 59 -11.49 16.88 4.67
C PRO A 59 -11.76 15.66 3.78
N GLY A 60 -11.23 15.69 2.56
CA GLY A 60 -11.72 14.83 1.49
C GLY A 60 -10.85 13.62 1.20
N MET A 61 -11.29 12.87 0.19
CA MET A 61 -10.49 11.83 -0.44
C MET A 61 -10.74 11.77 -1.95
N ALA A 62 -9.69 11.49 -2.71
CA ALA A 62 -9.74 11.19 -4.13
C ALA A 62 -9.52 9.70 -4.35
N ILE A 63 -10.23 9.11 -5.30
CA ILE A 63 -10.22 7.68 -5.60
C ILE A 63 -10.11 7.49 -7.11
N LEU A 64 -9.23 6.58 -7.55
CA LEU A 64 -9.18 6.08 -8.92
C LEU A 64 -9.14 4.57 -8.92
N ILE A 65 -9.96 3.94 -9.77
CA ILE A 65 -9.92 2.51 -10.05
C ILE A 65 -9.77 2.32 -11.55
N ALA A 66 -8.77 1.55 -11.93
CA ALA A 66 -8.59 1.11 -13.31
C ALA A 66 -8.64 -0.42 -13.41
N LYS A 67 -9.25 -0.91 -14.48
CA LYS A 67 -9.32 -2.35 -14.80
C LYS A 67 -8.80 -2.55 -16.21
N LYS A 68 -7.84 -3.46 -16.37
CA LYS A 68 -7.24 -3.79 -17.68
C LYS A 68 -6.78 -2.53 -18.43
N GLY A 69 -6.07 -1.66 -17.73
CA GLY A 69 -5.53 -0.42 -18.29
C GLY A 69 -6.55 0.69 -18.55
N LYS A 70 -7.84 0.55 -18.17
CA LYS A 70 -8.88 1.56 -18.36
C LYS A 70 -9.43 2.06 -17.04
N VAL A 71 -9.52 3.38 -16.85
CA VAL A 71 -10.17 3.98 -15.70
C VAL A 71 -11.68 3.69 -15.75
N VAL A 72 -12.18 2.99 -14.72
CA VAL A 72 -13.60 2.65 -14.57
C VAL A 72 -14.28 3.50 -13.49
N TYR A 73 -13.49 4.06 -12.56
CA TYR A 73 -13.96 4.96 -11.52
C TYR A 73 -12.90 6.02 -11.22
N GLU A 74 -13.31 7.29 -11.18
CA GLU A 74 -12.48 8.41 -10.74
C GLU A 74 -13.40 9.47 -10.13
N LYS A 75 -13.21 9.79 -8.84
CA LYS A 75 -14.03 10.74 -8.11
C LYS A 75 -13.34 11.25 -6.87
N ALA A 76 -13.70 12.46 -6.45
CA ALA A 76 -13.31 13.02 -5.17
C ALA A 76 -14.52 13.40 -4.32
N PHE A 77 -14.34 13.39 -3.01
CA PHE A 77 -15.36 13.68 -1.99
C PHE A 77 -14.76 14.61 -0.95
N GLY A 78 -15.60 15.45 -0.34
CA GLY A 78 -15.18 16.36 0.71
C GLY A 78 -14.44 17.59 0.19
N SER A 79 -13.63 18.20 1.04
CA SER A 79 -12.97 19.48 0.84
C SER A 79 -11.46 19.37 0.70
N ALA A 80 -10.88 20.13 -0.24
CA ALA A 80 -9.45 20.29 -0.43
C ALA A 80 -8.85 21.31 0.54
N ASN A 81 -9.66 22.31 0.91
CA ASN A 81 -9.30 23.35 1.87
C ASN A 81 -10.55 23.76 2.63
N LEU A 82 -10.55 23.55 3.94
CA LEU A 82 -11.69 23.84 4.80
C LEU A 82 -11.87 25.34 5.00
N GLU A 83 -10.77 26.07 5.16
CA GLU A 83 -10.78 27.52 5.44
C GLU A 83 -11.36 28.33 4.28
N LEU A 84 -11.09 27.89 3.04
CA LEU A 84 -11.56 28.52 1.82
C LEU A 84 -12.80 27.85 1.22
N ASN A 85 -13.31 26.78 1.85
CA ASN A 85 -14.44 25.98 1.35
C ASN A 85 -14.23 25.47 -0.09
N VAL A 86 -13.01 25.02 -0.43
CA VAL A 86 -12.68 24.52 -1.76
C VAL A 86 -13.04 23.05 -1.86
N PRO A 87 -13.98 22.64 -2.72
CA PRO A 87 -14.29 21.23 -2.94
C PRO A 87 -13.10 20.47 -3.51
N LEU A 88 -12.89 19.25 -3.05
CA LEU A 88 -11.84 18.40 -3.59
C LEU A 88 -12.17 17.92 -5.00
N GLN A 89 -11.14 17.90 -5.87
CA GLN A 89 -11.23 17.34 -7.22
C GLN A 89 -10.19 16.22 -7.40
N PRO A 90 -10.42 15.23 -8.30
CA PRO A 90 -9.53 14.08 -8.47
C PRO A 90 -8.11 14.45 -8.93
N ASP A 91 -7.99 15.54 -9.70
CA ASP A 91 -6.72 16.03 -10.27
C ASP A 91 -5.89 16.89 -9.30
N MET A 92 -6.36 17.06 -8.06
CA MET A 92 -5.64 17.82 -7.03
C MET A 92 -4.46 17.05 -6.47
N ILE A 93 -3.47 17.80 -5.96
CA ILE A 93 -2.14 17.31 -5.62
C ILE A 93 -2.01 17.06 -4.12
N PHE A 94 -1.65 15.84 -3.76
CA PHE A 94 -1.44 15.38 -2.38
C PHE A 94 0.03 15.07 -2.13
N GLN A 95 0.49 15.17 -0.89
CA GLN A 95 1.74 14.52 -0.48
C GLN A 95 1.52 13.00 -0.42
N ILE A 96 2.38 12.25 -1.10
CA ILE A 96 2.22 10.78 -1.21
C ILE A 96 3.07 10.00 -0.20
N GLY A 97 3.87 10.71 0.62
CA GLY A 97 4.66 10.10 1.68
C GLY A 97 5.49 8.92 1.18
N SER A 98 5.41 7.81 1.88
CA SER A 98 6.25 6.62 1.63
C SER A 98 6.05 5.95 0.26
N ILE A 99 5.04 6.27 -0.53
CA ILE A 99 4.97 5.83 -1.94
C ILE A 99 6.18 6.34 -2.73
N THR A 100 6.82 7.44 -2.31
CA THR A 100 8.12 7.91 -2.82
C THR A 100 9.18 6.80 -2.88
N LYS A 101 9.14 5.84 -1.95
CA LYS A 101 10.12 4.75 -1.89
C LYS A 101 10.14 3.89 -3.15
N GLN A 102 9.04 3.76 -3.84
CA GLN A 102 8.98 3.05 -5.13
C GLN A 102 9.83 3.75 -6.17
N PHE A 103 9.76 5.08 -6.24
CA PHE A 103 10.53 5.90 -7.17
C PHE A 103 12.03 5.81 -6.87
N THR A 104 12.40 5.86 -5.60
CA THR A 104 13.78 5.65 -5.14
C THR A 104 14.28 4.25 -5.48
N ALA A 105 13.49 3.21 -5.19
CA ALA A 105 13.84 1.82 -5.50
C ALA A 105 14.03 1.62 -7.01
N VAL A 106 13.12 2.13 -7.84
CA VAL A 106 13.23 2.07 -9.31
C VAL A 106 14.49 2.79 -9.78
N SER A 107 14.86 3.93 -9.20
CA SER A 107 16.10 4.64 -9.55
C SER A 107 17.35 3.81 -9.25
N ILE A 108 17.40 3.13 -8.10
CA ILE A 108 18.48 2.18 -7.78
C ILE A 108 18.49 1.03 -8.79
N LEU A 109 17.33 0.44 -9.09
CA LEU A 109 17.21 -0.66 -10.03
C LEU A 109 17.63 -0.27 -11.47
N GLN A 110 17.35 0.96 -11.91
CA GLN A 110 17.87 1.49 -13.17
C GLN A 110 19.41 1.55 -13.17
N LEU A 111 20.02 1.96 -12.05
CA LEU A 111 21.49 1.97 -11.94
C LEU A 111 22.06 0.54 -11.88
N VAL A 112 21.32 -0.42 -11.34
CA VAL A 112 21.67 -1.86 -11.40
C VAL A 112 21.60 -2.36 -12.84
N GLU A 113 20.53 -2.06 -13.60
CA GLU A 113 20.42 -2.43 -15.02
C GLU A 113 21.54 -1.84 -15.88
N GLN A 114 22.06 -0.66 -15.49
CA GLN A 114 23.22 -0.02 -16.11
C GLN A 114 24.57 -0.57 -15.65
N ASN A 115 24.60 -1.60 -14.77
CA ASN A 115 25.80 -2.15 -14.15
C ASN A 115 26.63 -1.14 -13.34
N LYS A 116 26.03 -0.04 -12.87
CA LYS A 116 26.68 0.97 -12.03
C LYS A 116 26.64 0.62 -10.55
N ILE A 117 25.64 -0.17 -10.14
CA ILE A 117 25.41 -0.66 -8.78
C ILE A 117 25.19 -2.17 -8.85
N SER A 118 25.70 -2.93 -7.87
CA SER A 118 25.23 -4.27 -7.56
C SER A 118 24.38 -4.23 -6.31
N LEU A 119 23.30 -5.01 -6.26
CA LEU A 119 22.49 -5.15 -5.05
C LEU A 119 23.28 -5.68 -3.85
N GLN A 120 24.37 -6.42 -4.12
CA GLN A 120 25.27 -6.96 -3.10
C GLN A 120 26.43 -6.02 -2.75
N ASP A 121 26.55 -4.86 -3.40
CA ASP A 121 27.51 -3.85 -2.99
C ASP A 121 27.21 -3.36 -1.57
N THR A 122 28.28 -3.16 -0.79
CA THR A 122 28.13 -2.62 0.56
C THR A 122 27.92 -1.11 0.53
N LEU A 123 27.18 -0.60 1.52
CA LEU A 123 26.89 0.83 1.68
C LEU A 123 28.18 1.67 1.66
N GLN A 124 29.25 1.20 2.34
CA GLN A 124 30.53 1.90 2.43
C GLN A 124 31.28 2.00 1.09
N LYS A 125 30.92 1.21 0.08
CA LYS A 125 31.43 1.38 -1.28
C LYS A 125 31.09 2.77 -1.82
N TYR A 126 29.94 3.30 -1.46
CA TYR A 126 29.41 4.58 -1.92
C TYR A 126 29.54 5.69 -0.88
N ILE A 127 29.04 5.47 0.33
CA ILE A 127 29.05 6.44 1.44
C ILE A 127 30.24 6.10 2.34
N LYS A 128 31.41 6.63 2.02
CA LYS A 128 32.71 6.28 2.64
C LYS A 128 32.77 6.58 4.14
N ASP A 129 32.09 7.63 4.58
CA ASP A 129 32.07 8.09 5.98
C ASP A 129 30.96 7.44 6.81
N PHE A 130 30.15 6.54 6.21
CA PHE A 130 29.20 5.76 7.01
C PHE A 130 29.95 4.69 7.81
N PRO A 131 29.84 4.70 9.17
CA PRO A 131 30.66 3.84 10.00
C PRO A 131 30.36 2.36 9.78
N TYR A 132 31.41 1.53 9.79
CA TYR A 132 31.25 0.08 9.77
C TYR A 132 30.67 -0.40 11.10
N LYS A 133 29.55 -1.10 11.05
CA LYS A 133 28.77 -1.53 12.22
C LYS A 133 29.02 -3.00 12.63
N GLY A 134 30.15 -3.57 12.25
CA GLY A 134 30.46 -4.99 12.50
C GLY A 134 29.93 -5.95 11.45
N TYR A 135 29.08 -5.49 10.54
CA TYR A 135 28.46 -6.27 9.46
C TYR A 135 28.47 -5.51 8.16
N PRO A 136 28.61 -6.19 6.99
CA PRO A 136 28.35 -5.58 5.70
C PRO A 136 26.85 -5.28 5.56
N ILE A 137 26.51 -4.04 5.25
CA ILE A 137 25.14 -3.62 4.92
C ILE A 137 25.07 -3.47 3.42
N THR A 138 24.26 -4.25 2.72
CA THR A 138 24.14 -4.21 1.27
C THR A 138 23.08 -3.23 0.80
N ILE A 139 23.13 -2.83 -0.48
CA ILE A 139 22.07 -2.04 -1.12
C ILE A 139 20.74 -2.79 -1.05
N GLU A 140 20.74 -4.12 -1.20
CA GLU A 140 19.55 -4.93 -1.09
C GLU A 140 18.95 -4.90 0.32
N ASN A 141 19.79 -4.91 1.38
CA ASN A 141 19.29 -4.76 2.75
C ASN A 141 18.58 -3.42 2.99
N LEU A 142 19.04 -2.34 2.33
CA LEU A 142 18.37 -1.03 2.42
C LEU A 142 17.00 -1.07 1.70
N LEU A 143 16.95 -1.62 0.48
CA LEU A 143 15.72 -1.73 -0.32
C LEU A 143 14.64 -2.54 0.38
N THR A 144 15.04 -3.58 1.12
CA THR A 144 14.14 -4.58 1.74
C THR A 144 13.85 -4.33 3.21
N HIS A 145 14.32 -3.21 3.79
CA HIS A 145 14.17 -2.92 5.22
C HIS A 145 14.76 -4.00 6.15
N THR A 146 15.86 -4.62 5.72
CA THR A 146 16.55 -5.67 6.47
C THR A 146 17.96 -5.28 6.89
N SER A 147 18.29 -3.97 6.86
CA SER A 147 19.62 -3.45 7.16
C SER A 147 19.96 -3.43 8.66
N GLY A 148 18.96 -3.42 9.52
CA GLY A 148 19.13 -3.20 10.96
C GLY A 148 19.44 -1.75 11.34
N ILE A 149 19.53 -0.83 10.39
CA ILE A 149 19.74 0.60 10.66
C ILE A 149 18.51 1.17 11.35
N LYS A 150 18.73 1.87 12.45
CA LYS A 150 17.69 2.51 13.25
C LYS A 150 16.98 3.59 12.44
N ASP A 151 15.64 3.65 12.55
CA ASP A 151 14.87 4.71 11.90
C ASP A 151 15.17 6.07 12.56
N PHE A 152 15.54 7.05 11.74
CA PHE A 152 15.86 8.39 12.23
C PHE A 152 14.66 9.08 12.88
N MET A 153 13.44 8.74 12.47
CA MET A 153 12.20 9.27 13.05
C MET A 153 12.00 8.83 14.53
N THR A 154 12.66 7.73 14.94
CA THR A 154 12.58 7.21 16.32
C THR A 154 13.69 7.69 17.23
N ILE A 155 14.62 8.51 16.72
CA ILE A 155 15.72 9.05 17.50
C ILE A 155 15.18 10.22 18.34
N ASN A 156 15.22 10.04 19.65
CA ASN A 156 14.69 11.03 20.58
C ASN A 156 15.64 12.24 20.71
N HIS A 157 15.07 13.44 20.63
CA HIS A 157 15.74 14.72 20.86
C HIS A 157 15.01 15.49 21.95
N PRO A 158 15.33 15.22 23.23
CA PRO A 158 14.60 15.82 24.36
C PRO A 158 14.54 17.35 24.26
N GLY A 159 13.32 17.90 24.32
CA GLY A 159 13.09 19.34 24.28
C GLY A 159 13.21 20.01 22.90
N GLN A 160 13.41 19.22 21.82
CA GLN A 160 13.57 19.75 20.47
C GLN A 160 12.58 19.09 19.52
N ASN A 161 11.80 19.91 18.80
CA ASN A 161 10.96 19.41 17.70
C ASN A 161 11.76 19.43 16.39
N VAL A 162 12.67 18.47 16.25
CA VAL A 162 13.56 18.35 15.07
C VAL A 162 12.81 18.13 13.77
N LEU A 163 11.57 17.64 13.82
CA LEU A 163 10.72 17.43 12.64
C LEU A 163 10.39 18.75 11.92
N ARG A 164 10.59 19.88 12.59
CA ARG A 164 10.38 21.23 12.01
C ARG A 164 11.64 21.85 11.41
N TRP A 165 12.80 21.20 11.53
CA TRP A 165 14.07 21.72 11.03
C TRP A 165 14.36 21.24 9.63
N ASP A 166 14.99 22.11 8.85
CA ASP A 166 15.46 21.75 7.52
C ASP A 166 16.83 21.10 7.58
N PHE A 167 17.00 20.01 6.85
CA PHE A 167 18.24 19.24 6.78
C PHE A 167 18.69 19.10 5.32
N THR A 168 19.98 19.25 5.10
CA THR A 168 20.58 18.68 3.88
C THR A 168 20.60 17.15 4.01
N PRO A 169 20.69 16.39 2.89
CA PRO A 169 20.77 14.94 2.95
C PRO A 169 21.91 14.41 3.83
N LEU A 170 23.06 15.11 3.85
CA LEU A 170 24.19 14.72 4.72
C LEU A 170 23.89 14.96 6.19
N GLN A 171 23.30 16.09 6.57
CA GLN A 171 22.88 16.36 7.92
C GLN A 171 21.84 15.35 8.41
N LEU A 172 20.91 14.96 7.53
CA LEU A 172 19.91 13.93 7.85
C LEU A 172 20.58 12.56 8.11
N ILE A 173 21.59 12.18 7.30
CA ILE A 173 22.38 10.98 7.52
C ILE A 173 23.19 11.07 8.83
N ASP A 174 23.81 12.21 9.11
CA ASP A 174 24.57 12.44 10.34
C ASP A 174 23.75 12.23 11.61
N HIS A 175 22.42 12.49 11.51
CA HIS A 175 21.48 12.34 12.60
C HIS A 175 21.36 10.90 13.11
N PHE A 176 21.52 9.89 12.22
CA PHE A 176 21.34 8.48 12.57
C PHE A 176 22.58 7.59 12.32
N LYS A 177 23.56 8.04 11.54
CA LYS A 177 24.67 7.18 11.12
C LYS A 177 25.45 6.53 12.26
N ASN A 178 25.51 7.19 13.43
CA ASN A 178 26.23 6.68 14.59
C ASN A 178 25.41 5.78 15.52
N ALA A 179 24.09 5.70 15.35
CA ALA A 179 23.24 4.80 16.12
C ALA A 179 23.66 3.32 15.91
N PRO A 180 23.61 2.46 16.94
CA PRO A 180 23.89 1.04 16.78
C PRO A 180 22.85 0.38 15.87
N LEU A 181 23.23 -0.75 15.24
CA LEU A 181 22.26 -1.60 14.55
C LEU A 181 21.29 -2.23 15.55
N GLU A 182 20.03 -2.31 15.19
CA GLU A 182 18.99 -2.99 15.99
C GLU A 182 19.06 -4.51 15.84
N PHE A 183 19.61 -5.00 14.72
CA PHE A 183 19.83 -6.43 14.43
C PHE A 183 20.86 -6.58 13.30
N ALA A 184 21.38 -7.80 13.13
CA ALA A 184 22.30 -8.12 12.04
C ALA A 184 21.60 -8.03 10.68
N PRO A 185 22.19 -7.40 9.64
CA PRO A 185 21.60 -7.28 8.32
C PRO A 185 21.14 -8.62 7.75
N GLY A 186 19.95 -8.65 7.14
CA GLY A 186 19.33 -9.84 6.58
C GLY A 186 18.65 -10.77 7.59
N SER A 187 18.80 -10.54 8.91
CA SER A 187 18.26 -11.45 9.94
C SER A 187 16.81 -11.16 10.32
N LYS A 188 16.35 -9.91 10.17
CA LYS A 188 14.99 -9.47 10.50
C LYS A 188 14.53 -8.41 9.49
N TYR A 189 13.23 -8.26 9.40
CA TYR A 189 12.55 -7.14 8.75
C TYR A 189 12.17 -6.10 9.81
N ASN A 190 12.54 -4.85 9.58
CA ASN A 190 12.06 -3.70 10.33
C ASN A 190 12.04 -2.48 9.40
N TYR A 191 10.83 -2.00 9.08
CA TYR A 191 10.64 -0.86 8.19
C TYR A 191 11.40 0.36 8.71
N THR A 192 12.20 1.01 7.85
CA THR A 192 13.00 2.18 8.24
C THR A 192 13.11 3.21 7.10
N ASN A 193 12.88 4.47 7.42
CA ASN A 193 13.08 5.59 6.50
C ASN A 193 14.57 5.83 6.25
N SER A 194 15.42 5.59 7.23
CA SER A 194 16.88 5.80 7.14
C SER A 194 17.51 5.04 5.97
N GLY A 195 17.04 3.81 5.69
CA GLY A 195 17.51 3.04 4.54
C GLY A 195 17.28 3.75 3.21
N TYR A 196 16.12 4.34 3.02
CA TYR A 196 15.75 5.05 1.78
C TYR A 196 16.39 6.44 1.66
N VAL A 197 16.68 7.10 2.78
CA VAL A 197 17.55 8.29 2.80
C VAL A 197 18.94 7.94 2.25
N LEU A 198 19.53 6.82 2.70
CA LEU A 198 20.83 6.35 2.21
C LEU A 198 20.76 5.96 0.72
N LEU A 199 19.69 5.31 0.25
CA LEU A 199 19.49 4.99 -1.16
C LEU A 199 19.43 6.25 -2.02
N GLY A 200 18.73 7.30 -1.57
CA GLY A 200 18.72 8.61 -2.23
C GLY A 200 20.13 9.18 -2.38
N ARG A 201 20.95 9.10 -1.33
CA ARG A 201 22.35 9.56 -1.39
C ARG A 201 23.22 8.70 -2.31
N VAL A 202 22.99 7.38 -2.35
CA VAL A 202 23.69 6.48 -3.30
C VAL A 202 23.36 6.85 -4.74
N ILE A 203 22.11 7.19 -5.05
CA ILE A 203 21.71 7.67 -6.38
C ILE A 203 22.51 8.91 -6.76
N GLU A 204 22.67 9.88 -5.87
CA GLU A 204 23.46 11.10 -6.15
C GLU A 204 24.92 10.79 -6.44
N ILE A 205 25.54 9.97 -5.61
CA ILE A 205 26.96 9.63 -5.74
C ILE A 205 27.24 8.89 -7.04
N VAL A 206 26.39 7.93 -7.40
CA VAL A 206 26.60 7.08 -8.57
C VAL A 206 26.24 7.79 -9.88
N SER A 207 25.20 8.62 -9.85
CA SER A 207 24.74 9.32 -11.05
C SER A 207 25.47 10.63 -11.32
N GLY A 208 26.08 11.24 -10.28
CA GLY A 208 26.65 12.59 -10.35
C GLY A 208 25.61 13.71 -10.43
N LYS A 209 24.31 13.39 -10.20
CA LYS A 209 23.18 14.34 -10.22
C LYS A 209 22.56 14.43 -8.83
N SER A 210 21.89 15.55 -8.52
CA SER A 210 21.02 15.54 -7.32
C SER A 210 19.95 14.46 -7.45
N TYR A 211 19.47 13.95 -6.31
CA TYR A 211 18.41 12.95 -6.26
C TYR A 211 17.17 13.41 -7.05
N GLN A 212 16.76 14.65 -6.86
CA GLN A 212 15.61 15.23 -7.55
C GLN A 212 15.80 15.28 -9.08
N ASN A 213 16.96 15.74 -9.54
CA ASN A 213 17.26 15.80 -10.98
C ASN A 213 17.30 14.40 -11.61
N TYR A 214 17.87 13.41 -10.89
CA TYR A 214 17.90 12.05 -11.39
C TYR A 214 16.47 11.48 -11.55
N LEU A 215 15.64 11.62 -10.53
CA LEU A 215 14.25 11.14 -10.59
C LEU A 215 13.45 11.87 -11.67
N LEU A 216 13.58 13.19 -11.74
CA LEU A 216 12.86 13.99 -12.74
C LEU A 216 13.14 13.48 -14.16
N GLU A 217 14.40 13.35 -14.51
CA GLU A 217 14.82 12.99 -15.88
C GLU A 217 14.60 11.51 -16.20
N ASN A 218 14.89 10.62 -15.25
CA ASN A 218 14.97 9.17 -15.53
C ASN A 218 13.73 8.39 -15.11
N VAL A 219 12.87 8.98 -14.27
CA VAL A 219 11.69 8.30 -13.75
C VAL A 219 10.41 9.08 -14.09
N ILE A 220 10.26 10.30 -13.58
CA ILE A 220 9.02 11.08 -13.67
C ILE A 220 8.69 11.41 -15.13
N GLN A 221 9.64 12.01 -15.86
CA GLN A 221 9.42 12.35 -17.27
C GLN A 221 9.26 11.12 -18.15
N LYS A 222 10.03 10.05 -17.93
CA LYS A 222 9.90 8.81 -18.69
C LYS A 222 8.56 8.12 -18.49
N ALA A 223 8.03 8.15 -17.25
CA ALA A 223 6.71 7.60 -16.95
C ALA A 223 5.56 8.52 -17.42
N GLY A 224 5.85 9.73 -17.94
CA GLY A 224 4.85 10.68 -18.41
C GLY A 224 4.02 11.32 -17.29
N LEU A 225 4.58 11.42 -16.07
CA LEU A 225 3.91 11.99 -14.91
C LEU A 225 3.99 13.52 -14.97
N LYS A 226 2.86 14.17 -15.15
CA LYS A 226 2.78 15.63 -15.30
C LYS A 226 2.40 16.36 -14.01
N ASN A 227 1.83 15.63 -13.07
CA ASN A 227 1.30 16.10 -11.80
C ASN A 227 2.05 15.50 -10.61
N THR A 228 3.30 15.05 -10.83
CA THR A 228 4.18 14.51 -9.78
C THR A 228 5.33 15.47 -9.57
N PHE A 229 5.48 15.97 -8.35
CA PHE A 229 6.40 17.05 -7.98
C PHE A 229 7.20 16.64 -6.75
N PHE A 230 8.36 17.29 -6.56
CA PHE A 230 9.03 17.27 -5.27
C PHE A 230 8.37 18.29 -4.33
N ALA A 231 8.19 17.89 -3.09
CA ALA A 231 7.78 18.83 -2.06
C ALA A 231 8.87 19.91 -1.91
N ASN A 232 8.46 21.16 -2.06
CA ASN A 232 9.33 22.33 -1.94
C ASN A 232 8.50 23.47 -1.30
N ALA A 233 9.11 24.17 -0.36
CA ALA A 233 8.47 25.33 0.30
C ALA A 233 8.35 26.53 -0.63
N ASP A 234 9.30 26.69 -1.55
CA ASP A 234 9.42 27.89 -2.40
C ASP A 234 8.63 27.80 -3.70
N THR A 235 8.19 26.60 -4.08
CA THR A 235 7.52 26.38 -5.37
C THR A 235 6.00 26.39 -5.19
N ILE A 236 5.32 27.21 -5.99
CA ILE A 236 3.87 27.17 -6.10
C ILE A 236 3.48 25.94 -6.91
N ILE A 237 2.82 24.99 -6.26
CA ILE A 237 2.26 23.80 -6.90
C ILE A 237 0.76 24.02 -7.06
N PRO A 238 0.28 24.20 -8.32
CA PRO A 238 -1.14 24.40 -8.56
C PRO A 238 -1.98 23.24 -8.02
N LYS A 239 -3.17 23.54 -7.52
CA LYS A 239 -4.12 22.52 -7.01
C LYS A 239 -3.60 21.71 -5.81
N ARG A 240 -2.58 22.16 -5.11
CA ARG A 240 -2.08 21.51 -3.88
C ARG A 240 -3.15 21.62 -2.78
N VAL A 241 -3.52 20.48 -2.19
CA VAL A 241 -4.51 20.41 -1.12
C VAL A 241 -3.89 20.73 0.24
N SER A 242 -4.69 21.27 1.15
CA SER A 242 -4.34 21.43 2.56
C SER A 242 -4.52 20.12 3.31
N SER A 243 -3.77 19.92 4.38
CA SER A 243 -3.84 18.70 5.20
C SER A 243 -4.35 18.98 6.60
N TYR A 244 -5.08 18.02 7.14
CA TYR A 244 -5.77 18.15 8.41
C TYR A 244 -5.51 16.93 9.30
N THR A 245 -5.64 17.15 10.61
CA THR A 245 -5.72 16.07 11.60
C THR A 245 -7.09 16.10 12.25
N ARG A 246 -7.51 14.95 12.79
CA ARG A 246 -8.74 14.86 13.58
C ARG A 246 -8.37 14.40 14.98
N ASP A 247 -8.45 15.33 15.94
CA ASP A 247 -8.30 15.04 17.35
C ASP A 247 -9.62 15.31 18.08
N ARG A 248 -10.02 14.41 18.97
CA ARG A 248 -11.23 14.54 19.83
C ARG A 248 -12.51 14.97 19.10
N GLY A 249 -12.62 14.58 17.83
CA GLY A 249 -13.81 14.88 17.00
C GLY A 249 -13.77 16.21 16.25
N PHE A 250 -12.74 17.03 16.43
CA PHE A 250 -12.52 18.30 15.73
C PHE A 250 -11.46 18.14 14.64
N TYR A 251 -11.50 19.02 13.63
CA TYR A 251 -10.48 19.13 12.61
C TYR A 251 -9.52 20.25 12.96
N ASP A 252 -8.24 19.94 12.94
CA ASP A 252 -7.15 20.86 13.12
C ASP A 252 -6.24 20.84 11.89
N ASN A 253 -5.53 21.94 11.62
CA ASN A 253 -4.44 21.90 10.65
C ASN A 253 -3.39 20.90 11.11
N SER A 254 -2.87 20.08 10.20
CA SER A 254 -1.84 19.11 10.55
C SER A 254 -0.55 19.80 10.99
N ASP A 255 0.20 19.14 11.87
CA ASP A 255 1.50 19.63 12.28
C ASP A 255 2.43 19.85 11.09
N TYR A 256 3.18 20.94 11.14
CA TYR A 256 4.22 21.18 10.15
C TYR A 256 5.34 20.13 10.32
N LEU A 257 5.63 19.45 9.22
CA LEU A 257 6.80 18.59 9.06
C LEU A 257 7.69 19.22 7.99
N SER A 258 8.98 19.41 8.28
CA SER A 258 9.92 19.88 7.27
C SER A 258 9.97 18.91 6.10
N ILE A 259 9.86 19.44 4.91
CA ILE A 259 9.90 18.72 3.64
C ILE A 259 11.23 17.96 3.49
N SER A 260 12.32 18.49 4.04
CA SER A 260 13.64 17.88 3.98
C SER A 260 13.74 16.49 4.63
N PHE A 261 12.84 16.17 5.58
CA PHE A 261 12.71 14.84 6.15
C PHE A 261 12.26 13.78 5.15
N GLY A 262 11.52 14.19 4.13
CA GLY A 262 11.03 13.28 3.09
C GLY A 262 12.17 12.68 2.27
N TYR A 263 13.01 13.53 1.68
CA TYR A 263 14.10 13.17 0.76
C TYR A 263 13.80 11.88 -0.02
N GLY A 264 14.71 10.88 -0.04
CA GLY A 264 14.50 9.61 -0.73
C GLY A 264 13.41 8.68 -0.16
N CYS A 265 12.77 9.05 0.95
CA CYS A 265 11.78 8.20 1.61
C CYS A 265 10.34 8.73 1.60
N GLY A 266 10.10 10.02 1.22
CA GLY A 266 8.75 10.57 1.40
C GLY A 266 8.50 11.98 0.86
N ASP A 267 9.28 12.52 -0.09
CA ASP A 267 9.22 13.93 -0.51
C ASP A 267 8.40 14.23 -1.77
N LEU A 268 7.72 13.22 -2.33
CA LEU A 268 6.92 13.44 -3.54
C LEU A 268 5.49 13.86 -3.24
N LEU A 269 4.97 14.67 -4.17
CA LEU A 269 3.54 14.97 -4.31
C LEU A 269 3.04 14.42 -5.63
N SER A 270 1.78 13.98 -5.66
CA SER A 270 1.15 13.44 -6.87
C SER A 270 -0.37 13.51 -6.78
N ASN A 271 -1.06 12.96 -7.78
CA ASN A 271 -2.49 12.72 -7.79
C ASN A 271 -2.81 11.26 -8.18
N VAL A 272 -4.07 10.87 -8.07
CA VAL A 272 -4.51 9.49 -8.36
C VAL A 272 -4.26 9.09 -9.81
N GLU A 273 -4.36 10.02 -10.76
CA GLU A 273 -4.13 9.77 -12.18
C GLU A 273 -2.64 9.47 -12.46
N ASP A 274 -1.72 10.27 -11.90
CA ASP A 274 -0.28 10.04 -12.10
C ASP A 274 0.20 8.78 -11.38
N LEU A 275 -0.38 8.38 -10.23
CA LEU A 275 -0.09 7.07 -9.63
C LEU A 275 -0.56 5.92 -10.53
N PHE A 276 -1.69 6.05 -11.20
CA PHE A 276 -2.12 5.07 -12.20
C PHE A 276 -1.18 5.02 -13.41
N LYS A 277 -0.73 6.17 -13.93
CA LYS A 277 0.29 6.23 -15.00
C LYS A 277 1.62 5.62 -14.54
N TRP A 278 2.01 5.85 -13.29
CA TRP A 278 3.19 5.25 -12.68
C TRP A 278 3.12 3.72 -12.72
N ASN A 279 2.05 3.13 -12.18
CA ASN A 279 1.83 1.70 -12.25
C ASN A 279 1.85 1.18 -13.71
N THR A 280 1.20 1.90 -14.63
CA THR A 280 1.16 1.54 -16.05
C THR A 280 2.56 1.57 -16.68
N ALA A 281 3.38 2.58 -16.35
CA ALA A 281 4.75 2.68 -16.84
C ALA A 281 5.64 1.54 -16.32
N LEU A 282 5.44 1.11 -15.08
CA LEU A 282 6.13 -0.02 -14.48
C LEU A 282 5.79 -1.34 -15.20
N ILE A 283 4.51 -1.70 -15.27
CA ILE A 283 4.08 -3.00 -15.84
C ILE A 283 4.36 -3.12 -17.34
N ASN A 284 4.43 -1.98 -18.04
CA ASN A 284 4.80 -1.94 -19.46
C ASN A 284 6.32 -1.90 -19.71
N GLY A 285 7.15 -1.86 -18.66
CA GLY A 285 8.61 -1.85 -18.81
C GLY A 285 9.18 -0.52 -19.34
N ILE A 286 8.47 0.59 -19.13
CA ILE A 286 8.90 1.93 -19.63
C ILE A 286 10.06 2.48 -18.82
N VAL A 287 10.03 2.30 -17.50
CA VAL A 287 11.02 2.88 -16.59
C VAL A 287 12.09 1.89 -16.14
N ILE A 288 11.74 0.62 -15.97
CA ILE A 288 12.65 -0.51 -15.73
C ILE A 288 12.16 -1.75 -16.49
N LYS A 289 13.04 -2.72 -16.73
CA LYS A 289 12.70 -3.97 -17.41
C LYS A 289 11.68 -4.78 -16.58
N LYS A 290 10.85 -5.56 -17.27
CA LYS A 290 9.83 -6.40 -16.60
C LYS A 290 10.46 -7.42 -15.65
N GLU A 291 11.58 -8.02 -16.04
CA GLU A 291 12.33 -8.99 -15.23
C GLU A 291 12.89 -8.36 -13.94
N THR A 292 13.24 -7.07 -14.01
CA THR A 292 13.69 -6.29 -12.85
C THR A 292 12.51 -5.95 -11.94
N LEU A 293 11.36 -5.60 -12.52
CA LEU A 293 10.14 -5.34 -11.78
C LEU A 293 9.63 -6.60 -11.05
N GLU A 294 9.71 -7.78 -11.70
CA GLU A 294 9.34 -9.06 -11.06
C GLU A 294 10.18 -9.33 -9.80
N LYS A 295 11.46 -9.00 -9.82
CA LYS A 295 12.32 -9.08 -8.63
C LYS A 295 11.87 -8.10 -7.56
N ALA A 296 11.50 -6.87 -7.93
CA ALA A 296 10.98 -5.87 -6.99
C ALA A 296 9.66 -6.32 -6.35
N PHE A 297 8.82 -7.06 -7.07
CA PHE A 297 7.54 -7.63 -6.64
C PHE A 297 7.67 -9.02 -6.00
N THR A 298 8.88 -9.38 -5.56
CA THR A 298 9.17 -10.65 -4.89
C THR A 298 9.53 -10.39 -3.42
N PRO A 299 8.84 -11.02 -2.46
CA PRO A 299 9.16 -10.91 -1.05
C PRO A 299 10.61 -11.32 -0.76
N PHE A 300 11.32 -10.52 0.03
CA PHE A 300 12.70 -10.83 0.41
C PHE A 300 12.75 -12.01 1.39
N LYS A 301 13.75 -12.88 1.22
CA LYS A 301 13.98 -14.04 2.07
C LYS A 301 15.06 -13.73 3.11
N LEU A 302 14.71 -13.76 4.38
CA LEU A 302 15.64 -13.59 5.50
C LEU A 302 16.65 -14.74 5.58
N SER A 303 17.75 -14.53 6.29
CA SER A 303 18.77 -15.56 6.57
C SER A 303 18.21 -16.78 7.31
N SER A 304 17.10 -16.63 8.03
CA SER A 304 16.33 -17.72 8.66
C SER A 304 15.54 -18.60 7.68
N GLY A 305 15.46 -18.20 6.40
CA GLY A 305 14.62 -18.86 5.39
C GLY A 305 13.18 -18.36 5.32
N ILE A 306 12.75 -17.48 6.24
CA ILE A 306 11.41 -16.89 6.27
C ILE A 306 11.32 -15.76 5.25
N TYR A 307 10.23 -15.70 4.50
CA TYR A 307 9.96 -14.57 3.60
C TYR A 307 9.34 -13.42 4.36
N THR A 308 9.77 -12.20 4.05
CA THR A 308 9.09 -10.96 4.48
C THR A 308 7.86 -10.73 3.59
N SER A 309 7.03 -9.75 3.94
CA SER A 309 5.98 -9.24 3.04
C SER A 309 6.43 -8.06 2.21
N TYR A 310 7.73 -7.82 2.04
CA TYR A 310 8.28 -6.64 1.37
C TYR A 310 9.35 -7.03 0.34
N GLY A 311 9.25 -6.41 -0.84
CA GLY A 311 10.24 -6.51 -1.91
C GLY A 311 11.12 -5.25 -1.99
N TYR A 312 11.33 -4.68 -3.19
CA TYR A 312 12.12 -3.47 -3.35
C TYR A 312 11.20 -2.26 -3.55
N GLY A 313 10.64 -1.73 -2.46
CA GLY A 313 9.74 -0.57 -2.47
C GLY A 313 8.25 -0.91 -2.47
N TRP A 314 7.87 -2.17 -2.37
CA TRP A 314 6.48 -2.61 -2.32
C TRP A 314 6.23 -3.66 -1.25
N PHE A 315 5.05 -3.59 -0.63
CA PHE A 315 4.45 -4.70 0.09
C PHE A 315 3.85 -5.70 -0.89
N ILE A 316 3.99 -6.99 -0.58
CA ILE A 316 3.44 -8.09 -1.35
C ILE A 316 2.70 -9.02 -0.39
N ASP A 317 1.39 -9.08 -0.52
CA ASP A 317 0.53 -9.90 0.32
C ASP A 317 -0.67 -10.46 -0.45
N ASN A 318 -1.66 -10.97 0.28
CA ASN A 318 -2.92 -11.45 -0.28
C ASN A 318 -4.09 -10.87 0.51
N VAL A 319 -5.10 -10.40 -0.19
CA VAL A 319 -6.38 -10.02 0.38
C VAL A 319 -7.48 -10.93 -0.17
N ASN A 320 -8.19 -11.63 0.71
CA ASN A 320 -9.22 -12.63 0.34
C ASN A 320 -8.76 -13.62 -0.74
N GLY A 321 -7.50 -14.07 -0.65
CA GLY A 321 -6.89 -15.03 -1.58
C GLY A 321 -6.41 -14.42 -2.90
N VAL A 322 -6.52 -13.10 -3.08
CA VAL A 322 -6.05 -12.37 -4.26
C VAL A 322 -4.70 -11.72 -3.97
N LYS A 323 -3.69 -12.00 -4.80
CA LYS A 323 -2.35 -11.39 -4.66
C LYS A 323 -2.46 -9.88 -4.85
N ARG A 324 -1.84 -9.14 -3.92
CA ARG A 324 -1.78 -7.68 -3.95
C ARG A 324 -0.32 -7.20 -3.87
N ILE A 325 -0.01 -6.21 -4.66
CA ILE A 325 1.25 -5.46 -4.65
C ILE A 325 0.86 -4.03 -4.33
N HIS A 326 1.40 -3.46 -3.25
CA HIS A 326 0.90 -2.17 -2.78
C HIS A 326 1.96 -1.40 -1.99
N HIS A 327 1.72 -0.13 -1.79
CA HIS A 327 2.36 0.67 -0.76
C HIS A 327 1.39 1.72 -0.24
N GLU A 328 1.56 2.07 1.01
CA GLU A 328 0.88 3.20 1.64
C GLU A 328 1.86 4.34 1.89
N GLY A 329 1.35 5.55 1.95
CA GLY A 329 2.09 6.73 2.32
C GLY A 329 1.34 7.52 3.38
N GLN A 330 2.03 7.83 4.47
CA GLN A 330 1.51 8.66 5.53
C GLN A 330 2.49 9.78 5.79
N ILE A 331 2.01 11.01 5.81
CA ILE A 331 2.78 12.19 6.14
C ILE A 331 1.81 13.30 6.58
N SER A 332 2.16 14.01 7.66
CA SER A 332 1.42 15.18 8.21
C SER A 332 0.03 15.44 7.61
N GLY A 333 -0.99 14.74 8.09
CA GLY A 333 -2.37 14.91 7.66
C GLY A 333 -2.74 14.28 6.31
N PHE A 334 -1.82 13.60 5.63
CA PHE A 334 -2.11 12.85 4.40
C PHE A 334 -2.02 11.35 4.61
N VAL A 335 -2.96 10.62 3.99
CA VAL A 335 -2.91 9.16 3.83
C VAL A 335 -3.15 8.85 2.36
N THR A 336 -2.21 8.14 1.77
CA THR A 336 -2.28 7.73 0.36
C THR A 336 -2.04 6.23 0.29
N GLU A 337 -2.83 5.52 -0.50
CA GLU A 337 -2.60 4.12 -0.80
C GLU A 337 -2.68 3.89 -2.30
N GLU A 338 -1.82 3.02 -2.80
CA GLU A 338 -1.95 2.43 -4.12
C GLU A 338 -1.85 0.92 -4.02
N LYS A 339 -2.67 0.23 -4.79
CA LYS A 339 -2.79 -1.23 -4.79
C LYS A 339 -2.94 -1.73 -6.22
N TYR A 340 -2.09 -2.69 -6.60
CA TYR A 340 -2.18 -3.39 -7.86
C TYR A 340 -2.46 -4.87 -7.63
N PHE A 341 -3.43 -5.39 -8.34
CA PHE A 341 -3.84 -6.79 -8.34
C PHE A 341 -3.45 -7.40 -9.69
N PRO A 342 -2.28 -8.07 -9.77
CA PRO A 342 -1.67 -8.41 -11.06
C PRO A 342 -2.42 -9.47 -11.85
N VAL A 343 -3.15 -10.36 -11.20
CA VAL A 343 -3.93 -11.42 -11.87
C VAL A 343 -5.20 -10.85 -12.48
N GLU A 344 -5.86 -9.95 -11.78
CA GLU A 344 -7.09 -9.28 -12.19
C GLU A 344 -6.83 -8.10 -13.13
N ASP A 345 -5.59 -7.62 -13.17
CA ASP A 345 -5.16 -6.37 -13.81
C ASP A 345 -6.02 -5.18 -13.35
N ILE A 346 -6.08 -5.02 -12.02
CA ILE A 346 -6.82 -3.95 -11.37
C ILE A 346 -5.86 -3.07 -10.57
N PHE A 347 -5.98 -1.77 -10.76
CA PHE A 347 -5.28 -0.75 -9.99
C PHE A 347 -6.28 0.07 -9.18
N VAL A 348 -5.95 0.35 -7.92
CA VAL A 348 -6.73 1.20 -7.01
C VAL A 348 -5.79 2.21 -6.36
N ALA A 349 -6.12 3.49 -6.47
CA ALA A 349 -5.46 4.55 -5.71
C ALA A 349 -6.50 5.29 -4.85
N THR A 350 -6.14 5.56 -3.60
CA THR A 350 -6.92 6.40 -2.69
C THR A 350 -5.99 7.42 -2.04
N MET A 351 -6.39 8.69 -2.01
CA MET A 351 -5.64 9.78 -1.40
C MET A 351 -6.55 10.61 -0.52
N ALA A 352 -6.21 10.76 0.75
CA ALA A 352 -6.98 11.56 1.69
C ALA A 352 -6.10 12.66 2.30
N ASN A 353 -6.70 13.84 2.55
CA ASN A 353 -6.03 14.97 3.20
C ASN A 353 -6.37 15.07 4.68
N ILE A 354 -6.60 13.93 5.31
CA ILE A 354 -6.84 13.83 6.75
C ILE A 354 -6.22 12.57 7.32
N LYS A 355 -5.58 12.72 8.48
CA LYS A 355 -5.04 11.63 9.30
C LYS A 355 -5.38 11.89 10.76
N SER A 356 -5.66 10.84 11.53
CA SER A 356 -5.67 10.96 13.01
C SER A 356 -4.23 11.06 13.53
N PRO A 357 -3.97 11.80 14.61
CA PRO A 357 -2.66 11.82 15.26
C PRO A 357 -2.21 10.43 15.71
N GLU A 358 -3.15 9.59 16.13
CA GLU A 358 -2.93 8.22 16.56
C GLU A 358 -3.60 7.22 15.62
N ASP A 359 -2.83 6.25 15.12
CA ASP A 359 -3.33 5.20 14.24
C ASP A 359 -4.30 4.21 14.95
N THR A 360 -4.36 4.26 16.29
CA THR A 360 -5.20 3.39 17.13
C THR A 360 -6.62 3.93 17.34
N THR A 361 -6.96 5.10 16.78
CA THR A 361 -8.29 5.69 16.93
C THR A 361 -9.34 4.94 16.11
N GLU A 362 -10.59 4.95 16.57
CA GLU A 362 -11.74 4.43 15.80
C GLU A 362 -11.86 5.11 14.42
N PHE A 363 -11.50 6.39 14.34
CA PHE A 363 -11.47 7.11 13.07
C PHE A 363 -10.46 6.52 12.09
N SER A 364 -9.24 6.23 12.54
CA SER A 364 -8.21 5.58 11.71
C SER A 364 -8.66 4.19 11.28
N ALA A 365 -9.17 3.37 12.19
CA ALA A 365 -9.67 2.04 11.89
C ALA A 365 -10.78 2.05 10.83
N ASN A 366 -11.76 2.97 10.96
CA ASN A 366 -12.84 3.13 9.98
C ASN A 366 -12.32 3.57 8.61
N ARG A 367 -11.29 4.44 8.57
CA ARG A 367 -10.66 4.88 7.31
C ARG A 367 -9.90 3.75 6.62
N TYR A 368 -9.08 2.98 7.34
CA TYR A 368 -8.40 1.82 6.78
C TYR A 368 -9.40 0.78 6.26
N LYS A 369 -10.48 0.53 7.01
CA LYS A 369 -11.56 -0.34 6.56
C LYS A 369 -12.23 0.19 5.27
N LEU A 370 -12.43 1.50 5.15
CA LEU A 370 -12.95 2.12 3.94
C LEU A 370 -12.04 1.86 2.73
N TYR A 371 -10.72 2.09 2.88
CA TYR A 371 -9.76 1.86 1.79
C TYR A 371 -9.70 0.38 1.38
N GLU A 372 -9.78 -0.53 2.34
CA GLU A 372 -9.82 -1.96 2.06
C GLU A 372 -11.12 -2.37 1.37
N ASN A 373 -12.27 -1.86 1.82
CA ASN A 373 -13.57 -2.11 1.21
C ASN A 373 -13.65 -1.62 -0.23
N ILE A 374 -13.08 -0.45 -0.54
CA ILE A 374 -12.96 0.06 -1.92
C ILE A 374 -12.19 -0.94 -2.78
N SER A 375 -11.09 -1.48 -2.27
CA SER A 375 -10.27 -2.48 -2.97
C SER A 375 -11.02 -3.79 -3.19
N LEU A 376 -11.74 -4.28 -2.18
CA LEU A 376 -12.57 -5.49 -2.29
C LEU A 376 -13.67 -5.33 -3.35
N LEU A 377 -14.37 -4.19 -3.37
CA LEU A 377 -15.36 -3.89 -4.40
C LEU A 377 -14.72 -3.84 -5.79
N ALA A 378 -13.53 -3.22 -5.92
CA ALA A 378 -12.82 -3.14 -7.19
C ALA A 378 -12.50 -4.52 -7.79
N ILE A 379 -12.07 -5.48 -6.94
CA ILE A 379 -11.77 -6.85 -7.35
C ILE A 379 -13.00 -7.78 -7.36
N GLY A 380 -14.21 -7.24 -7.22
CA GLY A 380 -15.46 -8.00 -7.28
C GLY A 380 -15.72 -8.90 -6.07
N LYS A 381 -15.07 -8.62 -4.93
CA LYS A 381 -15.32 -9.34 -3.67
C LYS A 381 -16.44 -8.67 -2.89
N GLN A 382 -17.19 -9.48 -2.17
CA GLN A 382 -18.21 -8.94 -1.24
C GLN A 382 -17.52 -8.26 -0.06
N LEU A 383 -18.10 -7.16 0.40
CA LEU A 383 -17.65 -6.51 1.63
C LEU A 383 -17.86 -7.48 2.80
N GLN A 384 -16.84 -7.59 3.63
CA GLN A 384 -16.96 -8.36 4.86
C GLN A 384 -18.01 -7.68 5.76
N LYS A 385 -19.18 -8.27 5.86
CA LYS A 385 -20.13 -7.91 6.92
C LYS A 385 -19.56 -8.50 8.20
N SER A 386 -19.27 -7.67 9.18
CA SER A 386 -19.00 -8.17 10.52
C SER A 386 -20.25 -8.95 10.96
N VAL A 387 -20.07 -10.25 11.19
CA VAL A 387 -21.15 -11.09 11.70
C VAL A 387 -21.31 -10.80 13.19
N VAL A 388 -22.51 -10.44 13.61
CA VAL A 388 -22.82 -10.39 15.04
C VAL A 388 -22.91 -11.84 15.53
N VAL A 389 -21.84 -12.30 16.16
CA VAL A 389 -21.83 -13.65 16.76
C VAL A 389 -22.63 -13.63 18.05
N ASN A 390 -23.49 -14.66 18.23
CA ASN A 390 -24.31 -14.79 19.43
C ASN A 390 -23.41 -14.77 20.68
N SER A 391 -23.84 -14.01 21.70
CA SER A 391 -23.08 -13.83 22.95
C SER A 391 -22.69 -15.15 23.61
N ASN A 392 -23.55 -16.19 23.54
CA ASN A 392 -23.22 -17.51 24.07
C ASN A 392 -22.14 -18.26 23.30
N VAL A 393 -21.90 -17.89 22.03
CA VAL A 393 -20.82 -18.46 21.23
C VAL A 393 -19.50 -17.76 21.58
N LEU A 394 -19.54 -16.45 21.85
CA LEU A 394 -18.36 -15.67 22.22
C LEU A 394 -17.68 -16.19 23.49
N ASP A 395 -18.48 -16.65 24.46
CA ASP A 395 -17.96 -17.16 25.75
C ASP A 395 -17.04 -18.38 25.58
N LYS A 396 -17.19 -19.16 24.50
CA LYS A 396 -16.33 -20.31 24.18
C LYS A 396 -14.89 -19.91 23.81
N TYR A 397 -14.70 -18.67 23.35
CA TYR A 397 -13.40 -18.17 22.85
C TYR A 397 -12.59 -17.50 23.95
N ILE A 398 -13.19 -17.13 25.07
CA ILE A 398 -12.49 -16.50 26.19
C ILE A 398 -11.38 -17.41 26.69
N GLY A 399 -10.21 -16.84 26.95
CA GLY A 399 -9.09 -17.55 27.53
C GLY A 399 -7.73 -16.98 27.16
N VAL A 400 -6.69 -17.67 27.60
CA VAL A 400 -5.29 -17.34 27.32
C VAL A 400 -4.74 -18.31 26.30
N TYR A 401 -4.15 -17.78 25.23
CA TYR A 401 -3.57 -18.56 24.14
C TYR A 401 -2.08 -18.28 24.05
N GLN A 402 -1.27 -19.31 24.03
CA GLN A 402 0.19 -19.22 24.04
C GLN A 402 0.73 -19.64 22.68
N LEU A 403 1.67 -18.86 22.13
CA LEU A 403 2.31 -19.16 20.85
C LEU A 403 3.17 -20.44 20.98
N THR A 404 2.92 -21.44 20.13
CA THR A 404 3.60 -22.74 20.19
C THR A 404 5.12 -22.63 19.96
N THR A 405 5.55 -21.70 19.11
CA THR A 405 6.95 -21.46 18.75
C THR A 405 7.68 -20.49 19.69
N ALA A 406 6.94 -19.75 20.56
CA ALA A 406 7.52 -18.80 21.51
C ALA A 406 6.68 -18.71 22.79
N LYS A 407 6.90 -19.62 23.73
CA LYS A 407 6.11 -19.78 24.97
C LYS A 407 6.03 -18.56 25.90
N LYS A 408 6.86 -17.53 25.68
CA LYS A 408 6.77 -16.25 26.40
C LYS A 408 5.73 -15.29 25.81
N ARG A 409 5.14 -15.59 24.66
CA ARG A 409 4.13 -14.78 24.00
C ARG A 409 2.74 -15.38 24.23
N SER A 410 1.81 -14.56 24.73
CA SER A 410 0.41 -14.95 24.93
C SER A 410 -0.53 -13.89 24.43
N ILE A 411 -1.71 -14.32 23.96
CA ILE A 411 -2.86 -13.48 23.67
C ILE A 411 -3.94 -13.83 24.68
N THR A 412 -4.47 -12.83 25.37
CA THR A 412 -5.64 -12.99 26.23
C THR A 412 -6.88 -12.56 25.47
N ILE A 413 -7.83 -13.44 25.29
CA ILE A 413 -9.15 -13.12 24.72
C ILE A 413 -10.11 -12.94 25.88
N SER A 414 -10.74 -11.78 25.96
CA SER A 414 -11.74 -11.43 26.97
C SER A 414 -12.96 -10.78 26.33
N LYS A 415 -14.07 -10.74 27.09
CA LYS A 415 -15.33 -10.14 26.64
C LYS A 415 -15.48 -8.74 27.22
N GLN A 416 -15.81 -7.78 26.38
CA GLN A 416 -16.18 -6.43 26.77
C GLN A 416 -17.56 -6.10 26.17
N GLY A 417 -18.58 -6.06 27.04
CA GLY A 417 -19.97 -5.87 26.61
C GLY A 417 -20.44 -7.01 25.69
N ASP A 418 -20.78 -6.70 24.45
CA ASP A 418 -21.31 -7.61 23.43
C ASP A 418 -20.27 -8.16 22.45
N HIS A 419 -18.97 -7.85 22.65
CA HIS A 419 -17.90 -8.25 21.74
C HIS A 419 -16.69 -8.82 22.49
N LEU A 420 -15.78 -9.46 21.73
CA LEU A 420 -14.49 -9.93 22.24
C LEU A 420 -13.39 -8.93 21.94
N VAL A 421 -12.43 -8.85 22.85
CA VAL A 421 -11.17 -8.14 22.68
C VAL A 421 -10.01 -9.09 22.90
N GLY A 422 -8.93 -8.89 22.15
CA GLY A 422 -7.66 -9.60 22.33
C GLY A 422 -6.59 -8.65 22.83
N GLU A 423 -5.81 -9.10 23.78
CA GLU A 423 -4.67 -8.40 24.34
C GLU A 423 -3.40 -9.24 24.13
N LEU A 424 -2.46 -8.75 23.32
CA LEU A 424 -1.12 -9.32 23.27
C LEU A 424 -0.31 -8.78 24.46
N ALA A 425 0.32 -9.67 25.23
CA ALA A 425 1.02 -9.30 26.45
C ALA A 425 1.98 -8.10 26.25
N GLY A 426 1.71 -7.00 26.96
CA GLY A 426 2.45 -5.74 26.87
C GLY A 426 1.99 -4.76 25.78
N GLN A 427 0.88 -5.06 25.09
CA GLN A 427 0.23 -4.17 24.11
C GLN A 427 -1.23 -3.93 24.52
N GLY A 428 -1.84 -2.89 23.99
CA GLY A 428 -3.25 -2.57 24.28
C GLY A 428 -4.23 -3.64 23.79
N THR A 429 -5.50 -3.51 24.21
CA THR A 429 -6.59 -4.38 23.77
C THR A 429 -7.11 -3.97 22.39
N THR A 430 -7.42 -4.94 21.53
CA THR A 430 -7.96 -4.75 20.19
C THR A 430 -9.25 -5.58 20.02
N LYS A 431 -10.28 -4.99 19.45
CA LYS A 431 -11.57 -5.66 19.20
C LYS A 431 -11.43 -6.77 18.15
N LEU A 432 -12.13 -7.89 18.35
CA LEU A 432 -12.27 -8.95 17.36
C LEU A 432 -13.48 -8.67 16.46
N LEU A 433 -13.24 -8.64 15.15
CA LEU A 433 -14.27 -8.47 14.12
C LEU A 433 -14.51 -9.83 13.47
N PHE A 434 -15.66 -10.42 13.71
CA PHE A 434 -15.99 -11.75 13.21
C PHE A 434 -16.47 -11.70 11.74
N GLU A 435 -15.97 -12.62 10.93
CA GLU A 435 -16.38 -12.89 9.55
C GLU A 435 -17.31 -14.09 9.46
N THR A 436 -17.09 -15.05 10.34
CA THR A 436 -17.94 -16.23 10.59
C THR A 436 -17.95 -16.48 12.09
N ASP A 437 -18.64 -17.51 12.54
CA ASP A 437 -18.61 -17.90 13.96
C ASP A 437 -17.20 -18.16 14.49
N THR A 438 -16.25 -18.59 13.65
CA THR A 438 -14.89 -18.92 14.06
C THR A 438 -13.81 -18.03 13.46
N LYS A 439 -14.07 -17.44 12.28
CA LYS A 439 -13.09 -16.57 11.61
C LYS A 439 -13.28 -15.13 12.02
N PHE A 440 -12.16 -14.49 12.32
CA PHE A 440 -12.16 -13.10 12.76
C PHE A 440 -10.89 -12.39 12.33
N SER A 441 -10.89 -11.08 12.37
CA SER A 441 -9.72 -10.23 12.31
C SER A 441 -9.61 -9.39 13.58
N PHE A 442 -8.43 -8.91 13.92
CA PHE A 442 -8.28 -7.87 14.93
C PHE A 442 -8.56 -6.51 14.29
N GLU A 443 -9.34 -5.67 14.95
CA GLU A 443 -9.61 -4.31 14.48
C GLU A 443 -8.29 -3.54 14.27
N GLY A 444 -8.10 -2.94 13.10
CA GLY A 444 -6.86 -2.26 12.74
C GLY A 444 -5.71 -3.15 12.24
N LEU A 445 -5.83 -4.49 12.28
CA LEU A 445 -4.88 -5.43 11.69
C LEU A 445 -5.41 -5.94 10.34
N THR A 446 -5.05 -5.27 9.27
CA THR A 446 -5.59 -5.56 7.92
C THR A 446 -4.99 -6.79 7.24
N ASN A 447 -3.84 -7.30 7.72
CA ASN A 447 -3.06 -8.36 7.06
C ASN A 447 -2.99 -9.67 7.84
N ALA A 448 -3.89 -9.89 8.81
CA ALA A 448 -3.96 -11.13 9.57
C ALA A 448 -5.36 -11.72 9.49
N THR A 449 -5.48 -12.95 9.00
CA THR A 449 -6.70 -13.75 9.18
C THR A 449 -6.53 -14.64 10.41
N CYS A 450 -7.53 -14.62 11.28
CA CYS A 450 -7.51 -15.38 12.52
C CYS A 450 -8.67 -16.38 12.53
N GLU A 451 -8.44 -17.56 13.08
CA GLU A 451 -9.47 -18.59 13.18
C GLU A 451 -9.39 -19.30 14.52
N PHE A 452 -10.51 -19.36 15.25
CA PHE A 452 -10.65 -20.26 16.39
C PHE A 452 -10.90 -21.68 15.91
N VAL A 453 -10.10 -22.61 16.39
CA VAL A 453 -10.29 -24.04 16.11
C VAL A 453 -11.04 -24.67 17.25
N ILE A 454 -12.16 -25.33 16.93
CA ILE A 454 -13.02 -26.02 17.87
C ILE A 454 -12.87 -27.52 17.68
N GLU A 455 -12.48 -28.22 18.74
CA GLU A 455 -12.33 -29.69 18.77
C GLU A 455 -13.21 -30.22 19.91
N ASN A 456 -14.08 -31.17 19.61
CA ASN A 456 -15.04 -31.73 20.57
C ASN A 456 -15.89 -30.68 21.32
N GLY A 457 -16.31 -29.62 20.60
CA GLY A 457 -17.13 -28.54 21.14
C GLY A 457 -16.41 -27.52 22.01
N LYS A 458 -15.08 -27.64 22.17
CA LYS A 458 -14.24 -26.71 22.94
C LYS A 458 -13.23 -26.02 22.03
N THR A 459 -13.01 -24.73 22.24
CA THR A 459 -11.95 -23.99 21.54
C THR A 459 -10.61 -24.45 22.08
N THR A 460 -9.75 -24.93 21.18
CA THR A 460 -8.41 -25.48 21.53
C THR A 460 -7.27 -24.57 21.16
N LYS A 461 -7.39 -23.80 20.08
CA LYS A 461 -6.31 -22.95 19.58
C LYS A 461 -6.83 -21.80 18.71
N ILE A 462 -5.99 -20.80 18.51
CA ILE A 462 -6.16 -19.77 17.47
C ILE A 462 -5.08 -20.01 16.41
N ILE A 463 -5.46 -19.96 15.15
CA ILE A 463 -4.53 -19.90 14.02
C ILE A 463 -4.52 -18.47 13.50
N ILE A 464 -3.37 -17.81 13.50
CA ILE A 464 -3.17 -16.48 12.93
C ILE A 464 -2.29 -16.65 11.68
N SER A 465 -2.82 -16.23 10.54
CA SER A 465 -2.10 -16.22 9.26
C SER A 465 -1.71 -14.79 8.91
N GLN A 466 -0.43 -14.46 9.07
CA GLN A 466 0.16 -13.15 8.78
C GLN A 466 1.59 -13.35 8.27
N GLY A 467 1.79 -13.37 6.96
CA GLY A 467 3.10 -13.67 6.36
C GLY A 467 3.65 -15.09 6.70
N GLY A 468 2.82 -15.93 7.32
CA GLY A 468 3.08 -17.28 7.81
C GLY A 468 1.96 -17.72 8.73
N GLN A 469 1.91 -19.01 9.08
CA GLN A 469 0.88 -19.55 9.97
C GLN A 469 1.43 -19.68 11.39
N PHE A 470 0.79 -19.03 12.36
CA PHE A 470 1.15 -19.03 13.78
C PHE A 470 0.04 -19.71 14.58
N VAL A 471 0.40 -20.78 15.29
CA VAL A 471 -0.54 -21.53 16.12
C VAL A 471 -0.41 -21.10 17.58
N TRP A 472 -1.52 -20.65 18.16
CA TRP A 472 -1.63 -20.24 19.56
C TRP A 472 -2.52 -21.22 20.30
N GLN A 473 -1.92 -22.05 21.14
CA GLN A 473 -2.63 -23.09 21.89
C GLN A 473 -3.34 -22.48 23.10
N LYS A 474 -4.61 -22.81 23.32
CA LYS A 474 -5.34 -22.39 24.52
C LYS A 474 -4.75 -23.09 25.73
N ILE A 475 -4.39 -22.28 26.77
CA ILE A 475 -3.78 -22.77 28.00
C ILE A 475 -4.65 -22.47 29.25
N LYS A 476 -5.61 -21.58 29.11
CA LYS A 476 -6.57 -21.23 30.16
C LYS A 476 -7.90 -20.85 29.56
#